data_58d91b402b2fd86f515b9352c9347b5d
#
_entry.id   58d91b402b2fd86f515b9352c9347b5d
#
_cell.length_a   1.000
_cell.length_b   1.000
_cell.length_c   1.000
_cell.angle_alpha   90.00
_cell.angle_beta   90.00
_cell.angle_gamma   90.00
#
_symmetry.space_group_name_H-M   'P 1'
#
loop_
_entity.id
_entity.type
_entity.pdbx_description
1 polymer ?
#
loop_
_entity_poly.entity_id
_entity_poly.type
_entity_poly.pdbx_seq_one_letter_code
_entity_poly.pdbx_strand_id
1 'polypeptide(L)'
;MEYDYKEAMKLDNQICFPIYAAARAVTSLYTPFLKPLGLTYTQYILFLVLWEKDGLTVGEICRRLLLDSGTLSPILKKLRQQGYIEKHQSSADERSFIITLTENGRALQEQAKNIPLQVGKCVNIAPEKAKQLYTLLYELLNLQSTDKKGE
;
A
#
# COMPACT_ATOMS: atom_id res chain seq x y z
N MET A 1 13.69 35.25 -15.19
CA MET A 1 13.16 34.28 -16.19
C MET A 1 11.64 34.30 -16.06
N GLU A 2 10.93 34.66 -17.13
CA GLU A 2 9.46 34.67 -17.13
C GLU A 2 8.94 33.23 -17.09
N TYR A 3 7.96 32.92 -16.24
CA TYR A 3 7.37 31.59 -16.09
C TYR A 3 6.55 31.23 -17.33
N ASP A 4 7.03 30.33 -18.16
CA ASP A 4 6.30 29.81 -19.32
C ASP A 4 5.34 28.68 -18.87
N TYR A 5 4.10 29.06 -18.55
CA TYR A 5 3.07 28.11 -18.11
C TYR A 5 2.68 27.11 -19.22
N LYS A 6 2.79 27.47 -20.49
CA LYS A 6 2.42 26.57 -21.61
C LYS A 6 3.41 25.42 -21.72
N GLU A 7 4.70 25.72 -21.52
CA GLU A 7 5.74 24.70 -21.47
C GLU A 7 5.61 23.86 -20.20
N ALA A 8 5.39 24.51 -19.05
CA ALA A 8 5.22 23.83 -17.77
C ALA A 8 4.01 22.90 -17.72
N MET A 9 2.94 23.19 -18.48
CA MET A 9 1.70 22.38 -18.53
C MET A 9 1.78 21.19 -19.50
N LYS A 10 2.86 20.99 -20.23
CA LYS A 10 3.05 19.79 -21.06
C LYS A 10 3.16 18.55 -20.19
N LEU A 11 2.51 17.46 -20.60
CA LEU A 11 2.54 16.19 -19.84
C LEU A 11 3.96 15.66 -19.66
N ASP A 12 4.80 15.80 -20.68
CA ASP A 12 6.19 15.33 -20.66
C ASP A 12 7.07 16.09 -19.65
N ASN A 13 6.62 17.27 -19.21
CA ASN A 13 7.31 18.07 -18.18
C ASN A 13 6.76 17.82 -16.76
N GLN A 14 5.80 16.88 -16.60
CA GLN A 14 5.18 16.55 -15.32
C GLN A 14 5.83 15.30 -14.71
N ILE A 15 6.68 15.46 -13.70
CA ILE A 15 7.28 14.31 -12.97
C ILE A 15 6.22 13.41 -12.31
N CYS A 16 5.07 13.98 -11.96
CA CYS A 16 3.97 13.24 -11.33
C CYS A 16 3.38 12.17 -12.26
N PHE A 17 3.40 12.42 -13.58
CA PHE A 17 2.80 11.51 -14.55
C PHE A 17 3.55 10.16 -14.63
N PRO A 18 4.88 10.09 -14.83
CA PRO A 18 5.59 8.82 -14.84
C PRO A 18 5.49 8.08 -13.50
N ILE A 19 5.45 8.77 -12.36
CA ILE A 19 5.22 8.14 -11.04
C ILE A 19 3.84 7.48 -11.02
N TYR A 20 2.79 8.20 -11.40
CA TYR A 20 1.43 7.68 -11.46
C TYR A 20 1.30 6.50 -12.43
N ALA A 21 1.84 6.64 -13.64
CA ALA A 21 1.79 5.60 -14.67
C ALA A 21 2.56 4.33 -14.23
N ALA A 22 3.77 4.52 -13.66
CA ALA A 22 4.57 3.42 -13.12
C ALA A 22 3.88 2.70 -11.97
N ALA A 23 3.27 3.42 -11.02
CA ALA A 23 2.52 2.83 -9.92
C ALA A 23 1.35 1.97 -10.43
N ARG A 24 0.59 2.45 -11.42
CA ARG A 24 -0.48 1.67 -12.05
C ARG A 24 0.05 0.43 -12.77
N ALA A 25 1.12 0.57 -13.55
CA ALA A 25 1.71 -0.53 -14.29
C ALA A 25 2.21 -1.63 -13.35
N VAL A 26 2.98 -1.27 -12.32
CA VAL A 26 3.52 -2.23 -11.35
C VAL A 26 2.40 -2.89 -10.54
N THR A 27 1.42 -2.14 -10.04
CA THR A 27 0.30 -2.72 -9.28
C THR A 27 -0.57 -3.64 -10.11
N SER A 28 -0.72 -3.38 -11.42
CA SER A 28 -1.46 -4.25 -12.33
C SER A 28 -0.81 -5.63 -12.52
N LEU A 29 0.51 -5.74 -12.35
CA LEU A 29 1.23 -7.03 -12.41
C LEU A 29 0.77 -8.01 -11.34
N TYR A 30 0.22 -7.52 -10.24
CA TYR A 30 -0.32 -8.36 -9.16
C TYR A 30 -1.69 -8.98 -9.51
N THR A 31 -2.44 -8.37 -10.42
CA THR A 31 -3.83 -8.76 -10.70
C THR A 31 -4.01 -10.24 -11.03
N PRO A 32 -3.19 -10.88 -11.91
CA PRO A 32 -3.35 -12.30 -12.23
C PRO A 32 -3.18 -13.23 -11.02
N PHE A 33 -2.36 -12.81 -10.06
CA PHE A 33 -2.03 -13.59 -8.86
C PHE A 33 -3.03 -13.33 -7.71
N LEU A 34 -3.56 -12.12 -7.60
CA LEU A 34 -4.49 -11.73 -6.54
C LEU A 34 -5.94 -12.07 -6.86
N LYS A 35 -6.32 -12.05 -8.15
CA LYS A 35 -7.70 -12.34 -8.57
C LYS A 35 -8.20 -13.73 -8.12
N PRO A 36 -7.41 -14.82 -8.22
CA PRO A 36 -7.82 -16.12 -7.69
C PRO A 36 -8.07 -16.15 -6.19
N LEU A 37 -7.40 -15.25 -5.43
CA LEU A 37 -7.56 -15.10 -4.00
C LEU A 37 -8.71 -14.13 -3.62
N GLY A 38 -9.38 -13.54 -4.60
CA GLY A 38 -10.43 -12.54 -4.39
C GLY A 38 -9.92 -11.23 -3.79
N LEU A 39 -8.64 -10.90 -3.97
CA LEU A 39 -7.98 -9.74 -3.39
C LEU A 39 -7.69 -8.65 -4.41
N THR A 40 -7.78 -7.40 -3.96
CA THR A 40 -7.19 -6.23 -4.61
C THR A 40 -5.76 -6.01 -4.12
N TYR A 41 -4.95 -5.22 -4.85
CA TYR A 41 -3.60 -4.88 -4.42
C TYR A 41 -3.57 -4.20 -3.05
N THR A 42 -4.49 -3.25 -2.79
CA THR A 42 -4.55 -2.56 -1.49
C THR A 42 -4.90 -3.50 -0.34
N GLN A 43 -5.77 -4.49 -0.56
CA GLN A 43 -6.05 -5.54 0.42
C GLN A 43 -4.81 -6.42 0.67
N TYR A 44 -4.08 -6.76 -0.38
CA TYR A 44 -2.85 -7.56 -0.28
C TYR A 44 -1.77 -6.86 0.55
N ILE A 45 -1.50 -5.56 0.32
CA ILE A 45 -0.51 -4.83 1.13
C ILE A 45 -0.94 -4.69 2.59
N LEU A 46 -2.24 -4.61 2.87
CA LEU A 46 -2.76 -4.68 4.24
C LEU A 46 -2.44 -6.03 4.89
N PHE A 47 -2.64 -7.13 4.16
CA PHE A 47 -2.24 -8.46 4.65
C PHE A 47 -0.74 -8.57 4.89
N LEU A 48 0.11 -8.01 4.03
CA LEU A 48 1.56 -7.99 4.28
C LEU A 48 1.90 -7.36 5.63
N VAL A 49 1.20 -6.27 5.99
CA VAL A 49 1.37 -5.61 7.29
C VAL A 49 0.91 -6.51 8.45
N LEU A 50 -0.26 -7.16 8.32
CA LEU A 50 -0.82 -8.00 9.37
C LEU A 50 -0.12 -9.36 9.50
N TRP A 51 0.40 -9.92 8.41
CA TRP A 51 1.21 -11.15 8.46
C TRP A 51 2.58 -10.91 9.09
N GLU A 52 3.14 -9.71 8.96
CA GLU A 52 4.37 -9.32 9.65
C GLU A 52 4.14 -9.09 11.14
N LYS A 53 3.05 -8.42 11.50
CA LYS A 53 2.65 -8.16 12.88
C LYS A 53 1.13 -8.09 12.97
N ASP A 54 0.53 -9.06 13.63
CA ASP A 54 -0.91 -9.10 13.91
C ASP A 54 -1.26 -8.19 15.11
N GLY A 55 -2.54 -7.87 15.26
CA GLY A 55 -3.03 -7.10 16.41
C GLY A 55 -2.64 -5.63 16.39
N LEU A 56 -2.64 -5.00 15.23
CA LEU A 56 -2.32 -3.59 15.06
C LEU A 56 -3.57 -2.71 15.18
N THR A 57 -3.39 -1.50 15.72
CA THR A 57 -4.44 -0.48 15.69
C THR A 57 -4.63 0.04 14.25
N VAL A 58 -5.85 0.56 13.99
CA VAL A 58 -6.15 1.21 12.69
C VAL A 58 -5.15 2.32 12.38
N GLY A 59 -4.74 3.12 13.39
CA GLY A 59 -3.76 4.18 13.22
C GLY A 59 -2.36 3.66 12.85
N GLU A 60 -1.92 2.54 13.43
CA GLU A 60 -0.64 1.90 13.06
C GLU A 60 -0.66 1.39 11.62
N ILE A 61 -1.77 0.78 11.20
CA ILE A 61 -1.95 0.31 9.82
C ILE A 61 -1.93 1.49 8.84
N CYS A 62 -2.64 2.59 9.16
CA CYS A 62 -2.63 3.80 8.34
C CYS A 62 -1.21 4.34 8.14
N ARG A 63 -0.41 4.43 9.22
CA ARG A 63 0.99 4.89 9.13
C ARG A 63 1.86 3.95 8.30
N ARG A 64 1.70 2.63 8.46
CA ARG A 64 2.47 1.63 7.70
C ARG A 64 2.16 1.68 6.21
N LEU A 65 0.90 1.88 5.84
CA LEU A 65 0.43 1.89 4.46
C LEU A 65 0.44 3.28 3.82
N LEU A 66 0.77 4.33 4.58
CA LEU A 66 0.68 5.73 4.15
C LEU A 66 -0.72 6.08 3.63
N LEU A 67 -1.76 5.55 4.29
CA LEU A 67 -3.17 5.77 3.99
C LEU A 67 -3.84 6.57 5.11
N ASP A 68 -4.86 7.34 4.75
CA ASP A 68 -5.78 7.93 5.72
C ASP A 68 -6.84 6.92 6.18
N SER A 69 -7.49 7.21 7.31
CA SER A 69 -8.50 6.33 7.89
C SER A 69 -9.77 6.21 7.03
N GLY A 70 -10.09 7.24 6.25
CA GLY A 70 -11.23 7.22 5.32
C GLY A 70 -11.02 6.23 4.19
N THR A 71 -9.80 6.16 3.65
CA THR A 71 -9.40 5.18 2.63
C THR A 71 -9.31 3.76 3.18
N LEU A 72 -8.78 3.60 4.40
CA LEU A 72 -8.60 2.27 5.01
C LEU A 72 -9.92 1.65 5.48
N SER A 73 -10.85 2.44 6.01
CA SER A 73 -12.10 1.93 6.61
C SER A 73 -12.96 1.05 5.69
N PRO A 74 -13.21 1.40 4.41
CA PRO A 74 -13.94 0.52 3.50
C PRO A 74 -13.22 -0.80 3.23
N ILE A 75 -11.90 -0.79 3.20
CA ILE A 75 -11.06 -1.99 2.97
C ILE A 75 -11.21 -2.93 4.15
N LEU A 76 -11.07 -2.43 5.38
CA LEU A 76 -11.26 -3.20 6.60
C LEU A 76 -12.67 -3.78 6.70
N LYS A 77 -13.71 -2.97 6.37
CA LYS A 77 -15.10 -3.43 6.37
C LYS A 77 -15.27 -4.62 5.43
N LYS A 78 -14.75 -4.54 4.21
CA LYS A 78 -14.86 -5.62 3.22
C LYS A 78 -14.13 -6.89 3.67
N LEU A 79 -12.89 -6.78 4.17
CA LEU A 79 -12.12 -7.93 4.65
C LEU A 79 -12.77 -8.60 5.87
N ARG A 80 -13.39 -7.82 6.74
CA ARG A 80 -14.18 -8.36 7.87
C ARG A 80 -15.40 -9.11 7.37
N GLN A 81 -16.14 -8.58 6.40
CA GLN A 81 -17.29 -9.26 5.78
C GLN A 81 -16.89 -10.57 5.09
N GLN A 82 -15.66 -10.62 4.52
CA GLN A 82 -15.10 -11.82 3.91
C GLN A 82 -14.56 -12.83 4.95
N GLY A 83 -14.57 -12.49 6.24
CA GLY A 83 -14.14 -13.38 7.31
C GLY A 83 -12.61 -13.53 7.44
N TYR A 84 -11.84 -12.59 6.95
CA TYR A 84 -10.37 -12.63 7.01
C TYR A 84 -9.79 -11.90 8.20
N ILE A 85 -10.49 -10.90 8.73
CA ILE A 85 -10.05 -10.09 9.87
C ILE A 85 -11.18 -9.89 10.85
N GLU A 86 -10.82 -9.60 12.10
CA GLU A 86 -11.72 -9.12 13.15
C GLU A 86 -11.30 -7.72 13.58
N LYS A 87 -12.26 -6.97 14.12
CA LYS A 87 -12.05 -5.63 14.66
C LYS A 87 -12.55 -5.61 16.09
N HIS A 88 -11.64 -5.36 17.01
CA HIS A 88 -11.93 -5.29 18.45
C HIS A 88 -11.66 -3.88 18.98
N GLN A 89 -12.42 -3.47 19.99
CA GLN A 89 -12.11 -2.25 20.71
C GLN A 89 -10.86 -2.47 21.55
N SER A 90 -9.95 -1.49 21.59
CA SER A 90 -8.74 -1.58 22.41
C SER A 90 -9.09 -1.49 23.88
N SER A 91 -8.54 -2.37 24.70
CA SER A 91 -8.67 -2.29 26.17
C SER A 91 -7.86 -1.15 26.79
N ALA A 92 -6.85 -0.65 26.07
CA ALA A 92 -5.99 0.44 26.53
C ALA A 92 -6.52 1.83 26.16
N ASP A 93 -7.31 1.93 25.08
CA ASP A 93 -7.91 3.18 24.61
C ASP A 93 -9.23 2.85 23.90
N GLU A 94 -10.36 3.21 24.52
CA GLU A 94 -11.71 2.97 24.00
C GLU A 94 -11.98 3.67 22.65
N ARG A 95 -11.17 4.65 22.25
CA ARG A 95 -11.28 5.34 20.96
C ARG A 95 -10.55 4.61 19.83
N SER A 96 -9.71 3.63 20.16
CA SER A 96 -8.92 2.90 19.16
C SER A 96 -9.46 1.48 18.96
N PHE A 97 -9.30 1.00 17.73
CA PHE A 97 -9.68 -0.35 17.33
C PHE A 97 -8.44 -1.12 16.91
N ILE A 98 -8.37 -2.37 17.32
CA ILE A 98 -7.32 -3.33 16.97
C ILE A 98 -7.89 -4.26 15.89
N ILE A 99 -7.08 -4.50 14.87
CA ILE A 99 -7.37 -5.42 13.78
C ILE A 99 -6.53 -6.68 13.97
N THR A 100 -7.20 -7.83 13.95
CA THR A 100 -6.58 -9.15 14.07
C THR A 100 -6.95 -10.03 12.89
N LEU A 101 -6.05 -10.95 12.52
CA LEU A 101 -6.31 -11.97 11.51
C LEU A 101 -7.19 -13.08 12.11
N THR A 102 -8.14 -13.57 11.32
CA THR A 102 -8.81 -14.86 11.58
C THR A 102 -7.91 -16.03 11.14
N GLU A 103 -8.33 -17.27 11.40
CA GLU A 103 -7.67 -18.45 10.83
C GLU A 103 -7.61 -18.40 9.29
N ASN A 104 -8.71 -17.98 8.65
CA ASN A 104 -8.78 -17.81 7.20
C ASN A 104 -7.78 -16.73 6.72
N GLY A 105 -7.66 -15.61 7.43
CA GLY A 105 -6.70 -14.56 7.12
C GLY A 105 -5.25 -15.02 7.23
N ARG A 106 -4.95 -15.87 8.23
CA ARG A 106 -3.63 -16.50 8.38
C ARG A 106 -3.36 -17.55 7.29
N ALA A 107 -4.32 -18.41 7.00
CA ALA A 107 -4.20 -19.44 5.98
C ALA A 107 -3.99 -18.85 4.57
N LEU A 108 -4.50 -17.66 4.32
CA LEU A 108 -4.32 -16.95 3.04
C LEU A 108 -2.84 -16.62 2.76
N GLN A 109 -2.00 -16.49 3.80
CA GLN A 109 -0.56 -16.26 3.66
C GLN A 109 0.14 -17.38 2.87
N GLU A 110 -0.22 -18.65 3.16
CA GLU A 110 0.32 -19.80 2.42
C GLU A 110 -0.02 -19.77 0.94
N GLN A 111 -1.22 -19.31 0.58
CA GLN A 111 -1.65 -19.18 -0.80
C GLN A 111 -0.93 -18.02 -1.51
N ALA A 112 -0.59 -16.97 -0.76
CA ALA A 112 0.04 -15.76 -1.29
C ALA A 112 1.58 -15.80 -1.30
N LYS A 113 2.22 -16.77 -0.65
CA LYS A 113 3.67 -16.80 -0.38
C LYS A 113 4.57 -16.66 -1.61
N ASN A 114 4.12 -17.12 -2.77
CA ASN A 114 4.89 -17.06 -4.00
C ASN A 114 4.66 -15.79 -4.83
N ILE A 115 3.69 -14.95 -4.46
CA ILE A 115 3.34 -13.74 -5.22
C ILE A 115 4.54 -12.80 -5.38
N PRO A 116 5.33 -12.48 -4.32
CA PRO A 116 6.46 -11.57 -4.45
C PRO A 116 7.50 -12.06 -5.48
N LEU A 117 7.78 -13.36 -5.46
CA LEU A 117 8.72 -13.97 -6.41
C LEU A 117 8.20 -13.92 -7.85
N GLN A 118 6.92 -14.19 -8.05
CA GLN A 118 6.29 -14.19 -9.37
C GLN A 118 6.23 -12.79 -9.97
N VAL A 119 5.82 -11.80 -9.17
CA VAL A 119 5.78 -10.40 -9.61
C VAL A 119 7.20 -9.87 -9.85
N GLY A 120 8.16 -10.20 -8.98
CA GLY A 120 9.56 -9.82 -9.17
C GLY A 120 10.15 -10.24 -10.52
N LYS A 121 9.72 -11.39 -11.07
CA LYS A 121 10.10 -11.85 -12.42
C LYS A 121 9.46 -11.01 -13.54
N CYS A 122 8.32 -10.39 -13.27
CA CYS A 122 7.62 -9.55 -14.25
C CYS A 122 8.17 -8.11 -14.29
N VAL A 123 8.80 -7.66 -13.22
CA VAL A 123 9.40 -6.32 -13.13
C VAL A 123 10.78 -6.37 -13.78
N ASN A 124 10.86 -5.97 -15.06
CA ASN A 124 12.10 -5.99 -15.83
C ASN A 124 12.96 -4.74 -15.55
N ILE A 125 13.57 -4.69 -14.37
CA ILE A 125 14.50 -3.61 -13.96
C ILE A 125 15.76 -4.23 -13.33
N ALA A 126 16.93 -3.71 -13.67
CA ALA A 126 18.19 -4.16 -13.07
C ALA A 126 18.19 -3.89 -11.55
N PRO A 127 18.72 -4.81 -10.71
CA PRO A 127 18.70 -4.69 -9.26
C PRO A 127 19.24 -3.36 -8.72
N GLU A 128 20.31 -2.85 -9.30
CA GLU A 128 20.91 -1.58 -8.91
C GLU A 128 19.98 -0.41 -9.17
N LYS A 129 19.31 -0.40 -10.33
CA LYS A 129 18.31 0.62 -10.69
C LYS A 129 17.06 0.51 -9.81
N ALA A 130 16.65 -0.71 -9.48
CA ALA A 130 15.53 -0.92 -8.57
C ALA A 130 15.82 -0.33 -7.18
N LYS A 131 17.04 -0.53 -6.66
CA LYS A 131 17.48 0.04 -5.38
C LYS A 131 17.53 1.57 -5.42
N GLN A 132 18.04 2.16 -6.50
CA GLN A 132 18.05 3.62 -6.67
C GLN A 132 16.64 4.19 -6.72
N LEU A 133 15.75 3.58 -7.50
CA LEU A 133 14.34 3.99 -7.58
C LEU A 133 13.65 3.90 -6.23
N TYR A 134 13.86 2.82 -5.48
CA TYR A 134 13.33 2.64 -4.13
C TYR A 134 13.76 3.80 -3.22
N THR A 135 15.04 4.15 -3.19
CA THR A 135 15.56 5.25 -2.38
C THR A 135 14.92 6.57 -2.76
N LEU A 136 14.87 6.92 -4.05
CA LEU A 136 14.29 8.18 -4.54
C LEU A 136 12.79 8.29 -4.23
N LEU A 137 12.04 7.19 -4.36
CA LEU A 137 10.62 7.20 -4.01
C LEU A 137 10.39 7.42 -2.51
N TYR A 138 11.22 6.83 -1.64
CA TYR A 138 11.10 7.08 -0.19
C TYR A 138 11.56 8.48 0.21
N GLU A 139 12.56 9.06 -0.44
CA GLU A 139 12.91 10.47 -0.26
C GLU A 139 11.73 11.38 -0.60
N LEU A 140 11.06 11.13 -1.73
CA LEU A 140 9.88 11.88 -2.14
C LEU A 140 8.72 11.76 -1.13
N LEU A 141 8.47 10.55 -0.60
CA LEU A 141 7.44 10.29 0.40
C LEU A 141 7.77 10.97 1.74
N ASN A 142 9.02 11.00 2.15
CA ASN A 142 9.47 11.63 3.40
C ASN A 142 9.35 13.16 3.35
N LEU A 143 9.61 13.79 2.20
CA LEU A 143 9.41 15.23 2.01
C LEU A 143 7.95 15.63 2.25
N GLN A 144 7.00 14.85 1.77
CA GLN A 144 5.56 15.10 1.99
C GLN A 144 5.12 14.90 3.46
N SER A 145 5.86 14.10 4.24
CA SER A 145 5.55 13.84 5.64
C SER A 145 5.98 14.98 6.57
N THR A 146 6.96 15.79 6.17
CA THR A 146 7.45 16.95 6.94
C THR A 146 6.52 18.15 6.83
N ASP A 147 5.85 18.34 5.69
CA ASP A 147 4.94 19.48 5.47
C ASP A 147 3.60 19.34 6.23
N LYS A 148 3.18 18.12 6.58
CA LYS A 148 1.95 17.87 7.36
C LYS A 148 2.10 18.10 8.87
N LYS A 149 3.28 18.45 9.37
CA LYS A 149 3.54 18.77 10.80
C LYS A 149 3.58 20.27 11.07
N GLY A 150 3.33 21.11 10.07
CA GLY A 150 3.41 22.56 10.15
C GLY A 150 2.07 23.31 10.06
N GLU A 151 0.92 22.63 10.15
CA GLU A 151 -0.42 23.24 10.28
C GLU A 151 -1.08 22.87 11.60
#